data_43ac3833e01c1a46e81a2980f792b262
#
_entry.id   43ac3833e01c1a46e81a2980f792b262
#
_cell.length_a   1.000
_cell.length_b   1.000
_cell.length_c   1.000
_cell.angle_alpha   90.00
_cell.angle_beta   90.00
_cell.angle_gamma   90.00
#
_symmetry.space_group_name_H-M   'P 1'
#
loop_
_entity.id
_entity.type
_entity.pdbx_description
1 polymer ?
#
loop_
_entity_poly.entity_id
_entity_poly.type
_entity_poly.pdbx_seq_one_letter_code
_entity_poly.pdbx_strand_id
1 'polypeptide(L)'
;MQITKNKKQRTCILILGMHRSGTSAIAGCFSVLGFNLGNQLFPPDEPNEKGYFENVLINRFNDSILEAIFVRWHDTLFLPDTWWLDERVEGRKPELKSL
;
A
#
# COMPACT_ATOMS: atom_id res chain seq x y z
N MET A 1 -2.28 -16.03 -39.02
CA MET A 1 -3.07 -15.05 -38.27
C MET A 1 -2.66 -15.10 -36.80
N GLN A 2 -1.89 -14.12 -36.35
CA GLN A 2 -1.51 -14.05 -34.93
C GLN A 2 -2.67 -13.40 -34.19
N ILE A 3 -3.34 -14.18 -33.31
CA ILE A 3 -4.29 -13.63 -32.37
C ILE A 3 -3.47 -13.02 -31.23
N THR A 4 -3.24 -11.72 -31.27
CA THR A 4 -2.73 -10.98 -30.11
C THR A 4 -3.80 -11.05 -29.02
N LYS A 5 -3.58 -11.89 -28.00
CA LYS A 5 -4.35 -11.83 -26.76
C LYS A 5 -4.17 -10.42 -26.22
N ASN A 6 -5.20 -9.59 -26.30
CA ASN A 6 -5.28 -8.31 -25.61
C ASN A 6 -5.01 -8.59 -24.12
N LYS A 7 -3.79 -8.32 -23.66
CA LYS A 7 -3.49 -8.33 -22.23
C LYS A 7 -4.40 -7.28 -21.62
N LYS A 8 -5.41 -7.71 -20.87
CA LYS A 8 -6.33 -6.82 -20.18
C LYS A 8 -5.46 -5.87 -19.33
N GLN A 9 -5.41 -4.61 -19.73
CA GLN A 9 -4.62 -3.60 -19.03
C GLN A 9 -5.16 -3.45 -17.62
N ARG A 10 -4.31 -3.66 -16.62
CA ARG A 10 -4.65 -3.44 -15.22
C ARG A 10 -4.18 -2.05 -14.83
N THR A 11 -5.06 -1.28 -14.23
CA THR A 11 -4.75 0.05 -13.71
C THR A 11 -4.67 -0.02 -12.20
N CYS A 12 -3.58 0.49 -11.63
CA CYS A 12 -3.42 0.68 -10.20
C CYS A 12 -3.41 2.18 -9.89
N ILE A 13 -4.21 2.59 -8.94
CA ILE A 13 -4.24 3.97 -8.44
C ILE A 13 -3.58 3.98 -7.07
N LEU A 14 -2.51 4.77 -6.94
CA LEU A 14 -1.84 5.01 -5.67
C LEU A 14 -2.36 6.30 -5.05
N ILE A 15 -2.85 6.21 -3.83
CA ILE A 15 -3.28 7.36 -3.04
C ILE A 15 -2.20 7.64 -2.00
N LEU A 16 -1.45 8.70 -2.22
CA LEU A 16 -0.36 9.10 -1.36
C LEU A 16 -0.69 10.41 -0.65
N GLY A 17 -0.33 10.48 0.61
CA GLY A 17 -0.55 11.70 1.38
C GLY A 17 0.02 11.57 2.79
N MET A 18 0.17 12.72 3.42
CA MET A 18 0.54 12.81 4.82
C MET A 18 -0.51 12.12 5.69
N HIS A 19 -0.08 11.55 6.81
CA HIS A 19 -0.98 11.05 7.84
C HIS A 19 -2.08 12.07 8.18
N ARG A 20 -3.33 11.64 8.23
CA ARG A 20 -4.55 12.45 8.48
C ARG A 20 -4.81 13.57 7.46
N SER A 21 -4.38 13.39 6.23
CA SER A 21 -4.62 14.35 5.13
C SER A 21 -5.88 14.05 4.28
N GLY A 22 -6.67 13.05 4.67
CA GLY A 22 -7.88 12.67 3.94
C GLY A 22 -7.69 11.52 2.95
N THR A 23 -6.58 10.80 3.00
CA THR A 23 -6.32 9.63 2.12
C THR A 23 -7.40 8.56 2.26
N SER A 24 -7.88 8.29 3.47
CA SER A 24 -8.98 7.34 3.72
C SER A 24 -10.29 7.79 3.05
N ALA A 25 -10.60 9.07 3.09
CA ALA A 25 -11.80 9.59 2.44
C ALA A 25 -11.75 9.43 0.92
N ILE A 26 -10.61 9.70 0.31
CA ILE A 26 -10.39 9.52 -1.13
C ILE A 26 -10.45 8.04 -1.50
N ALA A 27 -9.80 7.16 -0.72
CA ALA A 27 -9.85 5.71 -0.93
C ALA A 27 -11.29 5.19 -0.84
N GLY A 28 -12.09 5.69 0.12
CA GLY A 28 -13.51 5.39 0.23
C GLY A 28 -14.31 5.78 -1.01
N CYS A 29 -14.02 6.94 -1.61
CA CYS A 29 -14.64 7.36 -2.87
C CYS A 29 -14.31 6.38 -4.02
N PHE A 30 -13.06 5.95 -4.15
CA PHE A 30 -12.68 4.96 -5.17
C PHE A 30 -13.35 3.61 -4.92
N SER A 31 -13.54 3.21 -3.66
CA SER A 31 -14.30 2.00 -3.32
C SER A 31 -15.74 2.09 -3.83
N VAL A 32 -16.42 3.23 -3.62
CA VAL A 32 -17.77 3.47 -4.13
C VAL A 32 -17.84 3.44 -5.66
N LEU A 33 -16.77 3.89 -6.32
CA LEU A 33 -16.65 3.83 -7.78
C LEU A 33 -16.34 2.43 -8.32
N GLY A 34 -16.22 1.42 -7.45
CA GLY A 34 -16.02 0.03 -7.84
C GLY A 34 -14.56 -0.40 -7.97
N PHE A 35 -13.61 0.39 -7.49
CA PHE A 35 -12.22 -0.03 -7.41
C PHE A 35 -12.03 -1.07 -6.31
N ASN A 36 -11.23 -2.08 -6.60
CA ASN A 36 -10.94 -3.15 -5.65
C ASN A 36 -9.81 -2.76 -4.71
N LEU A 37 -10.11 -2.66 -3.42
CA LEU A 37 -9.14 -2.39 -2.36
C LEU A 37 -8.61 -3.67 -1.70
N GLY A 38 -9.07 -4.84 -2.15
CA GLY A 38 -8.80 -6.13 -1.52
C GLY A 38 -9.86 -6.52 -0.50
N ASN A 39 -9.70 -7.73 0.05
CA ASN A 39 -10.71 -8.33 0.93
C ASN A 39 -10.41 -8.14 2.42
N GLN A 40 -9.20 -7.72 2.76
CA GLN A 40 -8.75 -7.53 4.14
C GLN A 40 -8.40 -6.06 4.36
N LEU A 41 -9.38 -5.29 4.78
CA LEU A 41 -9.19 -3.87 5.11
C LEU A 41 -9.12 -3.71 6.64
N PHE A 42 -8.38 -2.69 7.10
CA PHE A 42 -8.42 -2.32 8.51
C PHE A 42 -9.85 -1.96 8.92
N PRO A 43 -10.34 -2.51 10.06
CA PRO A 43 -11.67 -2.20 10.53
C PRO A 43 -11.77 -0.74 11.01
N PRO A 44 -12.98 -0.16 10.99
CA PRO A 44 -13.23 1.12 11.63
C PRO A 44 -12.92 1.06 13.13
N ASP A 45 -12.52 2.19 13.68
CA ASP A 45 -12.33 2.38 15.11
C ASP A 45 -12.86 3.75 15.57
N GLU A 46 -12.78 4.03 16.88
CA GLU A 46 -13.29 5.27 17.47
C GLU A 46 -12.76 6.55 16.76
N PRO A 47 -11.45 6.68 16.47
CA PRO A 47 -10.96 7.87 15.76
C PRO A 47 -11.32 7.89 14.27
N ASN A 48 -11.77 6.78 13.70
CA ASN A 48 -12.17 6.69 12.29
C ASN A 48 -13.34 5.71 12.07
N GLU A 49 -14.51 6.13 12.46
CA GLU A 49 -15.74 5.30 12.38
C GLU A 49 -16.12 4.87 10.96
N LYS A 50 -15.69 5.61 9.95
CA LYS A 50 -15.94 5.29 8.53
C LYS A 50 -14.95 4.28 7.94
N GLY A 51 -13.86 3.99 8.66
CA GLY A 51 -12.81 3.07 8.24
C GLY A 51 -11.63 3.74 7.56
N TYR A 52 -10.56 3.00 7.44
CA TYR A 52 -9.30 3.46 6.87
C TYR A 52 -9.19 3.22 5.36
N PHE A 53 -9.91 2.23 4.85
CA PHE A 53 -9.83 1.80 3.45
C PHE A 53 -8.41 1.40 3.02
N GLU A 54 -7.63 0.87 3.95
CA GLU A 54 -6.27 0.39 3.73
C GLU A 54 -6.22 -1.13 3.79
N ASN A 55 -5.54 -1.72 2.81
CA ASN A 55 -5.34 -3.16 2.78
C ASN A 55 -4.35 -3.59 3.87
N VAL A 56 -4.79 -4.46 4.77
CA VAL A 56 -4.01 -4.93 5.92
C VAL A 56 -2.72 -5.63 5.49
N LEU A 57 -2.76 -6.45 4.44
CA LEU A 57 -1.59 -7.21 3.99
C LEU A 57 -0.52 -6.28 3.41
N ILE A 58 -0.93 -5.32 2.59
CA ILE A 58 -0.01 -4.32 2.01
C ILE A 58 0.57 -3.43 3.10
N ASN A 59 -0.26 -2.98 4.03
CA ASN A 59 0.20 -2.14 5.13
C ASN A 59 1.25 -2.86 5.98
N ARG A 60 0.97 -4.10 6.41
CA ARG A 60 1.92 -4.91 7.18
C ARG A 60 3.21 -5.20 6.42
N PHE A 61 3.12 -5.42 5.12
CA PHE A 61 4.30 -5.60 4.28
C PHE A 61 5.15 -4.33 4.25
N ASN A 62 4.55 -3.16 4.07
CA ASN A 62 5.23 -1.88 4.10
C ASN A 62 5.92 -1.64 5.45
N ASP A 63 5.23 -1.89 6.57
CA ASP A 63 5.82 -1.78 7.90
C ASP A 63 7.02 -2.72 8.06
N SER A 64 6.94 -3.95 7.57
CA SER A 64 8.04 -4.90 7.63
C SER A 64 9.28 -4.46 6.84
N ILE A 65 9.09 -3.74 5.73
CA ILE A 65 10.19 -3.14 4.98
C ILE A 65 10.85 -2.02 5.78
N LEU A 66 10.04 -1.13 6.35
CA LEU A 66 10.56 -0.03 7.17
C LEU A 66 11.31 -0.55 8.40
N GLU A 67 10.75 -1.53 9.10
CA GLU A 67 11.40 -2.18 10.25
C GLU A 67 12.75 -2.83 9.89
N ALA A 68 12.85 -3.44 8.70
CA ALA A 68 14.09 -4.05 8.22
C ALA A 68 15.26 -3.06 8.12
N ILE A 69 14.95 -1.78 7.93
CA ILE A 69 15.93 -0.67 7.88
C ILE A 69 15.86 0.23 9.13
N PHE A 70 15.26 -0.28 10.21
CA PHE A 70 15.15 0.40 11.52
C PHE A 70 14.38 1.72 11.49
N VAL A 71 13.36 1.84 10.64
CA VAL A 71 12.49 3.01 10.52
C VAL A 71 11.05 2.61 10.77
N ARG A 72 10.26 3.50 11.33
CA ARG A 72 8.81 3.36 11.49
C ARG A 72 8.08 4.39 10.63
N TRP A 73 6.84 4.09 10.24
CA TRP A 73 6.03 4.95 9.38
C TRP A 73 5.84 6.38 9.91
N HIS A 74 5.95 6.57 11.22
CA HIS A 74 5.81 7.89 11.88
C HIS A 74 7.14 8.56 12.23
N ASP A 75 8.28 7.95 11.89
CA ASP A 75 9.59 8.56 12.11
C ASP A 75 9.80 9.73 11.14
N THR A 76 10.42 10.78 11.63
CA THR A 76 10.77 11.96 10.84
C THR A 76 12.18 11.92 10.27
N LEU A 77 12.84 10.78 10.40
CA LEU A 77 14.19 10.57 9.90
C LEU A 77 14.19 10.50 8.37
N PHE A 78 15.18 11.14 7.76
CA PHE A 78 15.41 11.00 6.32
C PHE A 78 15.95 9.60 6.02
N LEU A 79 15.30 8.92 5.07
CA LEU A 79 15.85 7.71 4.49
C LEU A 79 16.96 8.08 3.50
N PRO A 80 18.02 7.27 3.39
CA PRO A 80 18.99 7.42 2.30
C PRO A 80 18.28 7.34 0.94
N ASP A 81 18.73 8.11 -0.05
CA ASP A 81 18.11 8.15 -1.39
C ASP A 81 18.05 6.78 -2.09
N THR A 82 18.83 5.83 -1.64
CA THR A 82 18.93 4.47 -2.19
C THR A 82 18.43 3.39 -1.23
N TRP A 83 17.57 3.73 -0.29
CA TRP A 83 17.07 2.79 0.73
C TRP A 83 16.46 1.51 0.15
N TRP A 84 15.86 1.58 -1.03
CA TRP A 84 15.27 0.43 -1.72
C TRP A 84 16.29 -0.57 -2.27
N LEU A 85 17.58 -0.19 -2.35
CA LEU A 85 18.69 -1.07 -2.74
C LEU A 85 19.34 -1.77 -1.55
N ASP A 86 18.91 -1.48 -0.33
CA ASP A 86 19.39 -2.17 0.87
C ASP A 86 19.06 -3.66 0.80
N GLU A 87 20.03 -4.52 1.09
CA GLU A 87 19.85 -5.98 1.01
C GLU A 87 18.70 -6.49 1.86
N ARG A 88 18.44 -5.84 2.99
CA ARG A 88 17.32 -6.17 3.88
C ARG A 88 15.96 -5.87 3.24
N VAL A 89 15.88 -4.86 2.41
CA VAL A 89 14.67 -4.52 1.61
C VAL A 89 14.56 -5.42 0.39
N GLU A 90 15.65 -5.63 -0.32
CA GLU A 90 15.71 -6.53 -1.48
C GLU A 90 15.27 -7.95 -1.13
N GLY A 91 15.66 -8.46 0.04
CA GLY A 91 15.28 -9.78 0.54
C GLY A 91 13.77 -9.94 0.79
N ARG A 92 13.02 -8.84 0.90
CA ARG A 92 11.55 -8.85 1.09
C ARG A 92 10.76 -8.87 -0.21
N LYS A 93 11.36 -8.55 -1.34
CA LYS A 93 10.67 -8.48 -2.64
C LYS A 93 9.92 -9.76 -3.05
N PRO A 94 10.42 -10.98 -2.78
CA PRO A 94 9.67 -12.20 -3.08
C PRO A 94 8.32 -12.29 -2.37
N GLU A 95 8.18 -11.73 -1.16
CA GLU A 95 6.92 -11.73 -0.39
C GLU A 95 5.83 -10.93 -1.10
N LEU A 96 6.20 -9.89 -1.85
CA LEU A 96 5.26 -9.05 -2.60
C LEU A 96 4.45 -9.84 -3.63
N LYS A 97 5.00 -10.91 -4.17
CA LYS A 97 4.33 -11.75 -5.17
C LYS A 97 3.22 -12.62 -4.57
N SER A 98 3.22 -12.79 -3.25
CA SER A 98 2.24 -13.61 -2.52
C SER A 98 1.09 -12.79 -1.91
N LEU A 99 1.17 -11.47 -2.00
CA LEU A 99 0.11 -10.57 -1.54
C LEU A 99 -1.00 -10.44 -2.61
#